data_9891ba0eb8825c1e91ff626b62af84fe
#
_entry.id   9891ba0eb8825c1e91ff626b62af84fe
#
_cell.length_a   1.000
_cell.length_b   1.000
_cell.length_c   1.000
_cell.angle_alpha   90.00
_cell.angle_beta   90.00
_cell.angle_gamma   90.00
#
_symmetry.space_group_name_H-M   'P 1'
#
loop_
_entity.id
_entity.type
_entity.pdbx_description
1 polymer ?
#
loop_
_entity_poly.entity_id
_entity_poly.type
_entity_poly.pdbx_seq_one_letter_code
_entity_poly.pdbx_strand_id
1 'polypeptide(L)'
;MLNVVCLLRQGGKVGYDASWVKKLQRAVDRNLTIPHRFVCFSDCNVTCERIPLIDGDHGFWSKMQLFQPGVLSGPTLFLDLDTVICSNLDSMIAQLQGQKFVMWVEADKNIHSSALMYWEEDHSYLWTLYQSQPLLHWQALYSRPPLYGDQAIISENTNHTILTDHCPKEWFHIASRRDTELDLNAVKMLMFRKVSQKPSTMG
;
A
#
# COMPACT_ATOMS: atom_id res chain seq x y z
N MET A 1 3.66 -17.03 -7.85
CA MET A 1 2.42 -16.79 -7.07
C MET A 1 2.47 -15.35 -6.58
N LEU A 2 1.38 -14.60 -6.73
CA LEU A 2 1.30 -13.19 -6.30
C LEU A 2 1.23 -13.09 -4.77
N ASN A 3 2.00 -12.15 -4.19
CA ASN A 3 1.82 -11.74 -2.80
C ASN A 3 0.88 -10.53 -2.79
N VAL A 4 -0.21 -10.59 -2.03
CA VAL A 4 -1.00 -9.41 -1.69
C VAL A 4 -0.68 -9.06 -0.24
N VAL A 5 -0.14 -7.86 -0.02
CA VAL A 5 0.49 -7.50 1.24
C VAL A 5 -0.18 -6.26 1.82
N CYS A 6 -0.40 -6.26 3.12
CA CYS A 6 -0.78 -5.08 3.89
C CYS A 6 0.10 -4.95 5.15
N LEU A 7 -0.04 -3.83 5.86
CA LEU A 7 0.71 -3.59 7.08
C LEU A 7 -0.23 -3.07 8.18
N LEU A 8 -0.18 -3.71 9.34
CA LEU A 8 -0.87 -3.27 10.55
C LEU A 8 0.14 -3.04 11.68
N ARG A 9 0.29 -1.80 12.11
CA ARG A 9 0.92 -1.45 13.38
C ARG A 9 -0.12 -0.87 14.33
N GLN A 10 -0.28 -1.50 15.48
CA GLN A 10 -1.23 -1.03 16.49
C GLN A 10 -0.79 0.29 17.14
N GLY A 11 -1.73 0.99 17.75
CA GLY A 11 -1.45 2.23 18.49
C GLY A 11 -1.27 3.48 17.62
N GLY A 12 -1.47 3.37 16.30
CA GLY A 12 -1.46 4.52 15.40
C GLY A 12 -2.66 5.46 15.61
N LYS A 13 -2.54 6.73 15.17
CA LYS A 13 -3.59 7.77 15.30
C LYS A 13 -4.95 7.39 14.69
N VAL A 14 -4.97 6.45 13.75
CA VAL A 14 -6.19 6.02 13.02
C VAL A 14 -6.94 4.91 13.75
N GLY A 15 -6.27 4.20 14.70
CA GLY A 15 -6.89 3.12 15.45
C GLY A 15 -7.19 1.87 14.62
N TYR A 16 -6.36 1.57 13.61
CA TYR A 16 -6.47 0.31 12.88
C TYR A 16 -6.20 -0.88 13.80
N ASP A 17 -6.95 -1.95 13.59
CA ASP A 17 -6.83 -3.22 14.29
C ASP A 17 -6.91 -4.41 13.32
N ALA A 18 -6.86 -5.64 13.84
CA ALA A 18 -6.93 -6.86 13.05
C ALA A 18 -8.23 -7.00 12.23
N SER A 19 -9.31 -6.29 12.59
CA SER A 19 -10.56 -6.32 11.82
C SER A 19 -10.41 -5.65 10.46
N TRP A 20 -9.55 -4.64 10.34
CA TRP A 20 -9.25 -3.99 9.07
C TRP A 20 -8.48 -4.94 8.12
N VAL A 21 -7.53 -5.70 8.65
CA VAL A 21 -6.82 -6.74 7.90
C VAL A 21 -7.80 -7.76 7.34
N LYS A 22 -8.72 -8.25 8.19
CA LYS A 22 -9.75 -9.21 7.79
C LYS A 22 -10.70 -8.64 6.73
N LYS A 23 -11.07 -7.35 6.83
CA LYS A 23 -11.91 -6.68 5.81
C LYS A 23 -11.20 -6.60 4.47
N LEU A 24 -9.93 -6.16 4.47
CA LEU A 24 -9.13 -6.05 3.25
C LEU A 24 -8.92 -7.44 2.63
N GLN A 25 -8.54 -8.45 3.42
CA GLN A 25 -8.39 -9.83 2.94
C GLN A 25 -9.66 -10.32 2.24
N ARG A 26 -10.82 -10.18 2.88
CA ARG A 26 -12.10 -10.58 2.27
C ARG A 26 -12.42 -9.81 0.99
N ALA A 27 -12.03 -8.55 0.90
CA ALA A 27 -12.21 -7.75 -0.31
C ALA A 27 -11.30 -8.25 -1.44
N VAL A 28 -10.05 -8.62 -1.13
CA VAL A 28 -9.12 -9.26 -2.07
C VAL A 28 -9.68 -10.60 -2.53
N ASP A 29 -10.04 -11.48 -1.61
CA ASP A 29 -10.55 -12.83 -1.93
C ASP A 29 -11.78 -12.81 -2.85
N ARG A 30 -12.64 -11.78 -2.72
CA ARG A 30 -13.81 -11.62 -3.60
C ARG A 30 -13.49 -11.06 -4.98
N ASN A 31 -12.43 -10.29 -5.11
CA ASN A 31 -12.15 -9.48 -6.29
C ASN A 31 -10.86 -9.86 -7.02
N LEU A 32 -10.15 -10.88 -6.58
CA LEU A 32 -8.92 -11.37 -7.20
C LEU A 32 -9.01 -12.89 -7.35
N THR A 33 -9.10 -13.38 -8.61
CA THR A 33 -9.18 -14.81 -8.88
C THR A 33 -7.81 -15.44 -9.18
N ILE A 34 -6.80 -14.60 -9.46
CA ILE A 34 -5.42 -15.04 -9.67
C ILE A 34 -4.89 -15.69 -8.39
N PRO A 35 -4.20 -16.87 -8.50
CA PRO A 35 -3.61 -17.52 -7.34
C PRO A 35 -2.66 -16.60 -6.58
N HIS A 36 -2.99 -16.32 -5.33
CA HIS A 36 -2.26 -15.41 -4.46
C HIS A 36 -2.20 -15.90 -3.03
N ARG A 37 -1.27 -15.34 -2.25
CA ARG A 37 -1.28 -15.40 -0.79
C ARG A 37 -1.51 -14.02 -0.22
N PHE A 38 -2.27 -13.92 0.86
CA PHE A 38 -2.49 -12.67 1.56
C PHE A 38 -1.63 -12.63 2.84
N VAL A 39 -0.75 -11.62 2.92
CA VAL A 39 0.26 -11.49 3.97
C VAL A 39 0.09 -10.16 4.69
N CYS A 40 0.15 -10.17 6.01
CA CYS A 40 0.14 -8.96 6.82
C CYS A 40 1.43 -8.82 7.63
N PHE A 41 2.15 -7.73 7.42
CA PHE A 41 3.19 -7.30 8.35
C PHE A 41 2.54 -6.70 9.58
N SER A 42 2.72 -7.30 10.77
CA SER A 42 2.00 -6.85 11.96
C SER A 42 2.76 -7.09 13.26
N ASP A 43 2.56 -6.16 14.21
CA ASP A 43 2.99 -6.27 15.60
C ASP A 43 1.97 -6.99 16.48
N CYS A 44 0.81 -7.36 15.94
CA CYS A 44 -0.22 -8.11 16.66
C CYS A 44 -0.70 -9.33 15.89
N ASN A 45 -1.53 -10.17 16.53
CA ASN A 45 -2.11 -11.35 15.89
C ASN A 45 -3.16 -10.95 14.85
N VAL A 46 -3.09 -11.58 13.69
CA VAL A 46 -4.05 -11.46 12.56
C VAL A 46 -4.49 -12.83 12.09
N THR A 47 -5.55 -12.91 11.31
CA THR A 47 -6.14 -14.19 10.85
C THR A 47 -5.53 -14.73 9.55
N CYS A 48 -4.67 -13.96 8.89
CA CYS A 48 -3.93 -14.34 7.70
C CYS A 48 -2.47 -14.70 8.01
N GLU A 49 -1.69 -15.01 6.99
CA GLU A 49 -0.23 -15.16 7.14
C GLU A 49 0.37 -13.86 7.71
N ARG A 50 1.12 -13.99 8.80
CA ARG A 50 1.73 -12.87 9.50
C ARG A 50 3.23 -12.87 9.37
N ILE A 51 3.81 -11.73 9.01
CA ILE A 51 5.23 -11.43 9.18
C ILE A 51 5.35 -10.46 10.36
N PRO A 52 6.08 -10.82 11.43
CA PRO A 52 6.23 -9.94 12.58
C PRO A 52 6.95 -8.66 12.21
N LEU A 53 6.42 -7.51 12.63
CA LEU A 53 7.14 -6.23 12.54
C LEU A 53 8.27 -6.18 13.56
N ILE A 54 9.41 -5.64 13.15
CA ILE A 54 10.52 -5.32 14.04
C ILE A 54 10.15 -4.07 14.84
N ASP A 55 10.53 -4.05 16.13
CA ASP A 55 10.32 -2.89 16.99
C ASP A 55 11.21 -1.71 16.57
N GLY A 56 10.76 -0.50 16.94
CA GLY A 56 11.51 0.75 16.73
C GLY A 56 10.92 1.66 15.65
N ASP A 57 10.31 1.11 14.60
CA ASP A 57 9.64 1.92 13.57
C ASP A 57 8.19 2.23 13.96
N HIS A 58 7.74 3.45 13.74
CA HIS A 58 6.39 3.87 14.10
C HIS A 58 5.59 4.39 12.90
N GLY A 59 4.28 4.10 12.90
CA GLY A 59 3.36 4.58 11.87
C GLY A 59 3.76 4.10 10.47
N PHE A 60 3.73 5.00 9.51
CA PHE A 60 4.03 4.70 8.10
C PHE A 60 5.48 4.29 7.84
N TRP A 61 6.44 4.69 8.68
CA TRP A 61 7.85 4.24 8.56
C TRP A 61 8.01 2.72 8.62
N SER A 62 7.09 2.03 9.29
CA SER A 62 7.07 0.57 9.31
C SER A 62 6.94 -0.07 7.92
N LYS A 63 6.50 0.68 6.89
CA LYS A 63 6.45 0.19 5.49
C LYS A 63 7.83 -0.13 4.93
N MET A 64 8.88 0.49 5.43
CA MET A 64 10.24 0.16 5.00
C MET A 64 10.59 -1.30 5.28
N GLN A 65 9.94 -1.93 6.26
CA GLN A 65 10.13 -3.34 6.59
C GLN A 65 9.61 -4.31 5.52
N LEU A 66 8.79 -3.85 4.57
CA LEU A 66 8.38 -4.63 3.39
C LEU A 66 9.57 -5.05 2.52
N PHE A 67 10.64 -4.27 2.57
CA PHE A 67 11.84 -4.45 1.76
C PHE A 67 12.98 -5.18 2.49
N GLN A 68 12.70 -5.84 3.61
CA GLN A 68 13.70 -6.67 4.28
C GLN A 68 14.14 -7.82 3.37
N PRO A 69 15.46 -8.11 3.30
CA PRO A 69 15.98 -9.18 2.46
C PRO A 69 15.33 -10.53 2.76
N GLY A 70 14.88 -11.23 1.72
CA GLY A 70 14.35 -12.59 1.81
C GLY A 70 12.97 -12.75 2.42
N VAL A 71 12.29 -11.65 2.80
CA VAL A 71 10.96 -11.72 3.43
C VAL A 71 9.84 -11.87 2.40
N LEU A 72 9.93 -11.15 1.30
CA LEU A 72 9.02 -11.27 0.15
C LEU A 72 9.82 -11.65 -1.09
N SER A 73 9.28 -12.51 -1.92
CA SER A 73 9.86 -12.90 -3.20
C SER A 73 8.80 -13.01 -4.28
N GLY A 74 9.13 -12.56 -5.50
CA GLY A 74 8.24 -12.55 -6.65
C GLY A 74 7.21 -11.41 -6.64
N PRO A 75 6.22 -11.46 -7.55
CA PRO A 75 5.24 -10.40 -7.72
C PRO A 75 4.56 -10.05 -6.41
N THR A 76 4.54 -8.76 -6.09
CA THR A 76 3.97 -8.26 -4.83
C THR A 76 3.10 -7.03 -5.08
N LEU A 77 1.86 -7.07 -4.63
CA LEU A 77 0.92 -5.96 -4.56
C LEU A 77 0.77 -5.53 -3.10
N PHE A 78 1.21 -4.34 -2.76
CA PHE A 78 0.97 -3.73 -1.46
C PHE A 78 -0.27 -2.83 -1.50
N LEU A 79 -1.12 -2.95 -0.49
CA LEU A 79 -2.31 -2.13 -0.29
C LEU A 79 -2.37 -1.61 1.15
N ASP A 80 -2.62 -0.30 1.32
CA ASP A 80 -2.94 0.25 2.63
C ASP A 80 -4.25 -0.35 3.16
N LEU A 81 -4.37 -0.49 4.48
CA LEU A 81 -5.50 -1.15 5.14
C LEU A 81 -6.86 -0.49 4.89
N ASP A 82 -6.86 0.79 4.55
CA ASP A 82 -8.07 1.55 4.26
C ASP A 82 -8.41 1.61 2.76
N THR A 83 -7.73 0.84 1.93
CA THR A 83 -8.09 0.66 0.52
C THR A 83 -9.42 -0.09 0.42
N VAL A 84 -10.37 0.46 -0.33
CA VAL A 84 -11.63 -0.21 -0.66
C VAL A 84 -11.58 -0.75 -2.08
N ILE A 85 -11.75 -2.07 -2.23
CA ILE A 85 -11.79 -2.74 -3.53
C ILE A 85 -13.25 -2.83 -3.99
N CYS A 86 -13.55 -2.21 -5.12
CA CYS A 86 -14.89 -2.08 -5.65
C CYS A 86 -15.22 -3.13 -6.71
N SER A 87 -14.24 -3.55 -7.51
CA SER A 87 -14.44 -4.52 -8.60
C SER A 87 -13.23 -5.42 -8.81
N ASN A 88 -13.35 -6.39 -9.73
CA ASN A 88 -12.32 -7.40 -10.02
C ASN A 88 -10.96 -6.78 -10.39
N LEU A 89 -9.88 -7.31 -9.79
CA LEU A 89 -8.51 -6.82 -9.93
C LEU A 89 -7.67 -7.58 -10.96
N ASP A 90 -8.14 -8.70 -11.49
CA ASP A 90 -7.32 -9.58 -12.36
C ASP A 90 -6.74 -8.84 -13.56
N SER A 91 -7.53 -7.97 -14.22
CA SER A 91 -7.07 -7.18 -15.34
C SER A 91 -6.00 -6.14 -14.93
N MET A 92 -6.08 -5.60 -13.74
CA MET A 92 -5.04 -4.71 -13.20
C MET A 92 -3.73 -5.49 -12.99
N ILE A 93 -3.79 -6.63 -12.35
CA ILE A 93 -2.61 -7.47 -12.14
C ILE A 93 -2.00 -7.91 -13.48
N ALA A 94 -2.82 -8.29 -14.45
CA ALA A 94 -2.33 -8.67 -15.78
C ALA A 94 -1.55 -7.53 -16.48
N GLN A 95 -1.96 -6.28 -16.30
CA GLN A 95 -1.27 -5.12 -16.87
C GLN A 95 0.02 -4.75 -16.09
N LEU A 96 0.11 -5.15 -14.82
CA LEU A 96 1.29 -4.88 -13.99
C LEU A 96 2.36 -5.96 -14.09
N GLN A 97 2.06 -7.12 -14.68
CA GLN A 97 3.06 -8.19 -14.85
C GLN A 97 4.29 -7.72 -15.62
N GLY A 98 5.48 -8.09 -15.13
CA GLY A 98 6.76 -7.71 -15.69
C GLY A 98 7.23 -6.31 -15.29
N GLN A 99 6.45 -5.54 -14.52
CA GLN A 99 6.87 -4.25 -14.05
C GLN A 99 7.81 -4.38 -12.85
N LYS A 100 8.95 -3.67 -12.91
CA LYS A 100 9.96 -3.73 -11.85
C LYS A 100 9.47 -3.11 -10.56
N PHE A 101 8.95 -1.89 -10.64
CA PHE A 101 8.33 -1.16 -9.54
C PHE A 101 7.30 -0.17 -10.07
N VAL A 102 6.11 -0.16 -9.47
CA VAL A 102 5.01 0.74 -9.82
C VAL A 102 4.48 1.40 -8.56
N MET A 103 4.26 2.70 -8.61
CA MET A 103 3.63 3.46 -7.54
C MET A 103 2.36 4.15 -8.03
N TRP A 104 1.40 4.33 -7.14
CA TRP A 104 0.28 5.21 -7.41
C TRP A 104 0.68 6.67 -7.21
N VAL A 105 0.20 7.55 -8.10
CA VAL A 105 0.45 8.99 -8.03
C VAL A 105 -0.86 9.75 -7.94
N GLU A 106 -0.97 10.63 -6.95
CA GLU A 106 -2.04 11.61 -6.86
C GLU A 106 -1.81 12.72 -7.90
N ALA A 107 -2.39 12.55 -9.09
CA ALA A 107 -2.09 13.38 -10.27
C ALA A 107 -2.30 14.89 -10.04
N ASP A 108 -3.30 15.29 -9.25
CA ASP A 108 -3.61 16.68 -8.93
C ASP A 108 -2.54 17.37 -8.06
N LYS A 109 -1.70 16.60 -7.38
CA LYS A 109 -0.65 17.09 -6.48
C LYS A 109 0.75 16.62 -6.84
N ASN A 110 0.86 15.75 -7.83
CA ASN A 110 2.11 15.06 -8.16
C ASN A 110 2.77 14.41 -6.93
N ILE A 111 1.96 13.78 -6.07
CA ILE A 111 2.44 13.07 -4.89
C ILE A 111 2.52 11.58 -5.21
N HIS A 112 3.73 11.04 -5.17
CA HIS A 112 3.97 9.60 -5.27
C HIS A 112 3.56 8.94 -3.96
N SER A 113 2.58 8.07 -4.02
CA SER A 113 1.95 7.49 -2.82
C SER A 113 2.33 6.03 -2.64
N SER A 114 2.76 5.69 -1.45
CA SER A 114 2.99 4.30 -1.02
C SER A 114 1.72 3.56 -0.59
N ALA A 115 0.54 4.13 -0.79
CA ALA A 115 -0.73 3.48 -0.44
C ALA A 115 -1.06 2.29 -1.34
N LEU A 116 -0.58 2.32 -2.59
CA LEU A 116 -0.63 1.22 -3.53
C LEU A 116 0.70 1.14 -4.26
N MET A 117 1.34 -0.02 -4.17
CA MET A 117 2.61 -0.31 -4.86
C MET A 117 2.56 -1.72 -5.44
N TYR A 118 3.24 -1.91 -6.56
CA TYR A 118 3.47 -3.24 -7.15
C TYR A 118 4.94 -3.38 -7.54
N TRP A 119 5.53 -4.55 -7.31
CA TRP A 119 6.89 -4.85 -7.75
C TRP A 119 7.11 -6.35 -7.98
N GLU A 120 8.12 -6.69 -8.80
CA GLU A 120 8.51 -8.08 -9.07
C GLU A 120 9.98 -8.35 -8.73
N GLU A 121 10.84 -7.33 -8.77
CA GLU A 121 12.28 -7.45 -8.50
C GLU A 121 12.59 -7.28 -7.01
N ASP A 122 13.82 -7.64 -6.64
CA ASP A 122 14.33 -7.41 -5.28
C ASP A 122 14.66 -5.92 -5.07
N HIS A 123 14.02 -5.32 -4.09
CA HIS A 123 14.24 -3.94 -3.67
C HIS A 123 14.80 -3.85 -2.24
N SER A 124 15.47 -4.90 -1.77
CA SER A 124 16.06 -4.96 -0.41
C SER A 124 17.10 -3.87 -0.15
N TYR A 125 17.65 -3.26 -1.18
CA TYR A 125 18.52 -2.08 -1.05
C TYR A 125 17.79 -0.89 -0.37
N LEU A 126 16.47 -0.77 -0.51
CA LEU A 126 15.68 0.25 0.20
C LEU A 126 15.72 0.06 1.72
N TRP A 127 15.67 -1.20 2.17
CA TRP A 127 15.84 -1.53 3.58
C TRP A 127 17.24 -1.18 4.06
N THR A 128 18.27 -1.56 3.30
CA THR A 128 19.66 -1.24 3.61
C THR A 128 19.88 0.27 3.70
N LEU A 129 19.35 1.02 2.74
CA LEU A 129 19.36 2.49 2.75
C LEU A 129 18.68 3.04 3.99
N TYR A 130 17.46 2.57 4.29
CA TYR A 130 16.70 3.02 5.46
C TYR A 130 17.45 2.78 6.76
N GLN A 131 18.09 1.61 6.92
CA GLN A 131 18.88 1.25 8.10
C GLN A 131 20.22 2.01 8.20
N SER A 132 20.67 2.65 7.13
CA SER A 132 21.95 3.40 7.13
C SER A 132 21.90 4.69 7.95
N GLN A 133 20.70 5.18 8.30
CA GLN A 133 20.49 6.40 9.07
C GLN A 133 19.45 6.17 10.18
N PRO A 134 19.55 6.88 11.30
CA PRO A 134 18.55 6.79 12.36
C PRO A 134 17.21 7.38 11.89
N LEU A 135 16.10 6.88 12.45
CA LEU A 135 14.75 7.33 12.11
C LEU A 135 14.57 8.85 12.18
N LEU A 136 15.20 9.51 13.15
CA LEU A 136 15.16 10.97 13.29
C LEU A 136 15.72 11.70 12.07
N HIS A 137 16.72 11.14 11.39
CA HIS A 137 17.26 11.71 10.15
C HIS A 137 16.17 11.71 9.05
N TRP A 138 15.52 10.58 8.84
CA TRP A 138 14.46 10.47 7.84
C TRP A 138 13.25 11.35 8.17
N GLN A 139 12.89 11.43 9.45
CA GLN A 139 11.82 12.32 9.91
C GLN A 139 12.13 13.80 9.67
N ALA A 140 13.38 14.21 9.84
CA ALA A 140 13.80 15.58 9.57
C ALA A 140 13.81 15.88 8.06
N LEU A 141 14.32 14.96 7.23
CA LEU A 141 14.44 15.12 5.79
C LEU A 141 13.07 15.11 5.09
N TYR A 142 12.20 14.18 5.48
CA TYR A 142 10.90 13.95 4.82
C TYR A 142 9.72 14.32 5.72
N SER A 143 9.70 15.56 6.18
CA SER A 143 8.69 16.07 7.12
C SER A 143 7.52 16.78 6.47
N ARG A 144 7.59 17.10 5.17
CA ARG A 144 6.60 17.95 4.47
C ARG A 144 6.33 17.47 3.05
N PRO A 145 5.06 17.58 2.57
CA PRO A 145 4.75 17.36 1.16
C PRO A 145 5.55 18.28 0.22
N PRO A 146 5.85 17.82 -1.01
CA PRO A 146 5.47 16.54 -1.60
C PRO A 146 6.29 15.34 -1.09
N LEU A 147 7.45 15.60 -0.48
CA LEU A 147 8.35 14.58 0.06
C LEU A 147 8.01 14.32 1.53
N TYR A 148 7.19 13.30 1.78
CA TYR A 148 6.70 13.02 3.11
C TYR A 148 6.75 11.52 3.45
N GLY A 149 7.46 11.20 4.53
CA GLY A 149 7.48 9.86 5.12
C GLY A 149 8.13 8.80 4.25
N ASP A 150 7.69 7.57 4.41
CA ASP A 150 8.16 6.39 3.69
C ASP A 150 8.05 6.53 2.17
N GLN A 151 6.96 7.12 1.69
CA GLN A 151 6.74 7.31 0.26
C GLN A 151 7.83 8.17 -0.40
N ALA A 152 8.41 9.12 0.33
CA ALA A 152 9.51 9.94 -0.17
C ALA A 152 10.78 9.11 -0.36
N ILE A 153 11.17 8.30 0.64
CA ILE A 153 12.34 7.41 0.50
C ILE A 153 12.13 6.46 -0.68
N ILE A 154 10.95 5.84 -0.78
CA ILE A 154 10.67 4.88 -1.84
C ILE A 154 10.71 5.57 -3.20
N SER A 155 10.00 6.68 -3.38
CA SER A 155 9.91 7.34 -4.68
C SER A 155 11.23 7.94 -5.17
N GLU A 156 12.05 8.48 -4.28
CA GLU A 156 13.34 9.06 -4.65
C GLU A 156 14.42 8.02 -4.92
N ASN A 157 14.26 6.79 -4.43
CA ASN A 157 15.28 5.75 -4.55
C ASN A 157 14.84 4.56 -5.40
N THR A 158 13.70 4.63 -6.09
CA THR A 158 13.26 3.63 -7.06
C THR A 158 13.15 4.23 -8.46
N ASN A 159 13.50 3.44 -9.47
CA ASN A 159 13.14 3.75 -10.85
C ASN A 159 11.76 3.20 -11.15
N HIS A 160 10.73 3.78 -10.51
CA HIS A 160 9.37 3.32 -10.62
C HIS A 160 8.62 3.97 -11.79
N THR A 161 7.61 3.25 -12.29
CA THR A 161 6.61 3.78 -13.21
C THR A 161 5.34 4.16 -12.46
N ILE A 162 4.47 4.92 -13.11
CA ILE A 162 3.21 5.37 -12.50
C ILE A 162 2.11 4.37 -12.85
N LEU A 163 1.28 4.03 -11.87
CA LEU A 163 0.20 3.06 -12.04
C LEU A 163 -0.72 3.37 -13.23
N THR A 164 -0.99 4.65 -13.46
CA THR A 164 -1.84 5.10 -14.58
C THR A 164 -1.16 5.08 -15.94
N ASP A 165 0.13 4.78 -16.02
CA ASP A 165 0.82 4.48 -17.29
C ASP A 165 0.49 3.07 -17.80
N HIS A 166 0.04 2.20 -16.89
CA HIS A 166 -0.26 0.80 -17.18
C HIS A 166 -1.76 0.50 -17.13
N CYS A 167 -2.50 1.19 -16.25
CA CYS A 167 -3.90 0.94 -15.97
C CYS A 167 -4.75 2.19 -16.24
N PRO A 168 -6.00 2.05 -16.74
CA PRO A 168 -6.91 3.16 -16.87
C PRO A 168 -7.06 3.97 -15.58
N LYS A 169 -6.92 5.28 -15.66
CA LYS A 169 -6.96 6.17 -14.49
C LYS A 169 -8.29 6.14 -13.74
N GLU A 170 -9.38 5.88 -14.45
CA GLU A 170 -10.74 5.75 -13.92
C GLU A 170 -10.93 4.55 -12.99
N TRP A 171 -10.00 3.59 -13.00
CA TRP A 171 -10.00 2.47 -12.05
C TRP A 171 -9.66 2.89 -10.62
N PHE A 172 -9.05 4.07 -10.44
CA PHE A 172 -8.54 4.55 -9.17
C PHE A 172 -9.18 5.88 -8.81
N HIS A 173 -9.85 5.93 -7.68
CA HIS A 173 -10.53 7.13 -7.23
C HIS A 173 -10.10 7.51 -5.81
N ILE A 174 -9.88 8.80 -5.58
CA ILE A 174 -9.66 9.34 -4.25
C ILE A 174 -11.00 9.76 -3.69
N ALA A 175 -11.50 9.01 -2.74
CA ALA A 175 -12.78 9.29 -2.12
C ALA A 175 -12.83 10.68 -1.50
N SER A 176 -13.88 11.42 -1.79
CA SER A 176 -14.16 12.76 -1.32
C SER A 176 -15.58 12.83 -0.74
N ARG A 177 -15.81 13.70 0.25
CA ARG A 177 -17.16 13.96 0.75
C ARG A 177 -18.08 14.62 -0.29
N ARG A 178 -17.52 15.05 -1.42
CA ARG A 178 -18.26 15.68 -2.52
C ARG A 178 -18.70 14.69 -3.59
N ASP A 179 -18.27 13.43 -3.47
CA ASP A 179 -18.66 12.38 -4.42
C ASP A 179 -20.12 12.00 -4.16
N THR A 180 -21.02 12.57 -4.95
CA THR A 180 -22.47 12.31 -4.86
C THR A 180 -22.90 11.17 -5.77
N GLU A 181 -22.15 10.92 -6.84
CA GLU A 181 -22.47 9.91 -7.87
C GLU A 181 -21.18 9.26 -8.38
N LEU A 182 -20.69 8.24 -7.69
CA LEU A 182 -19.55 7.46 -8.12
C LEU A 182 -20.04 6.14 -8.72
N ASP A 183 -19.73 5.88 -9.98
CA ASP A 183 -19.97 4.56 -10.56
C ASP A 183 -18.93 3.55 -10.05
N LEU A 184 -19.31 2.84 -8.99
CA LEU A 184 -18.47 1.82 -8.37
C LEU A 184 -18.17 0.63 -9.30
N ASN A 185 -18.90 0.45 -10.39
CA ASN A 185 -18.62 -0.61 -11.38
C ASN A 185 -17.43 -0.23 -12.27
N ALA A 186 -17.25 1.06 -12.54
CA ALA A 186 -16.12 1.57 -13.29
C ALA A 186 -14.83 1.65 -12.46
N VAL A 187 -14.96 1.85 -11.15
CA VAL A 187 -13.83 1.99 -10.22
C VAL A 187 -13.40 0.63 -9.70
N LYS A 188 -12.09 0.37 -9.68
CA LYS A 188 -11.53 -0.83 -9.04
C LYS A 188 -11.17 -0.59 -7.58
N MET A 189 -10.61 0.58 -7.28
CA MET A 189 -10.15 0.91 -5.92
C MET A 189 -10.49 2.34 -5.53
N LEU A 190 -10.95 2.49 -4.29
CA LEU A 190 -11.07 3.78 -3.61
C LEU A 190 -9.94 3.93 -2.59
N MET A 191 -9.31 5.09 -2.58
CA MET A 191 -8.26 5.48 -1.64
C MET A 191 -8.68 6.73 -0.86
N PHE A 192 -8.11 6.96 0.31
CA PHE A 192 -8.52 8.02 1.21
C PHE A 192 -7.33 8.90 1.63
N ARG A 193 -7.46 10.21 1.51
CA ARG A 193 -6.40 11.16 1.91
C ARG A 193 -6.42 11.50 3.40
N LYS A 194 -7.60 11.49 4.01
CA LYS A 194 -7.79 11.97 5.40
C LYS A 194 -8.52 10.95 6.24
N VAL A 195 -8.15 10.88 7.51
CA VAL A 195 -8.84 10.02 8.51
C VAL A 195 -10.36 10.23 8.51
N SER A 196 -10.83 11.49 8.37
CA SER A 196 -12.24 11.82 8.33
C SER A 196 -13.01 11.33 7.09
N GLN A 197 -12.31 10.84 6.07
CA GLN A 197 -12.88 10.27 4.85
C GLN A 197 -12.89 8.74 4.88
N LYS A 198 -12.15 8.14 5.83
CA LYS A 198 -12.02 6.69 5.93
C LYS A 198 -13.30 6.05 6.40
N PRO A 199 -13.66 4.87 5.88
CA PRO A 199 -14.86 4.15 6.31
C PRO A 199 -14.75 3.80 7.80
N SER A 200 -15.62 4.37 8.61
CA SER A 200 -15.61 4.15 10.06
C SER A 200 -16.13 2.77 10.46
N THR A 201 -17.01 2.19 9.67
CA THR A 201 -17.55 0.83 9.87
C THR A 201 -18.37 0.46 8.63
N MET A 202 -17.85 -0.36 7.77
CA MET A 202 -18.71 -1.18 6.93
C MET A 202 -18.79 -2.55 7.58
N GLY A 203 -19.96 -2.83 8.17
CA GLY A 203 -20.34 -4.12 8.72
C GLY A 203 -20.35 -5.21 7.65
#